data_661a29579e8257b4d26a94402167285e
#
_entry.id   661a29579e8257b4d26a94402167285e
#
_cell.length_a   1.000
_cell.length_b   1.000
_cell.length_c   1.000
_cell.angle_alpha   90.00
_cell.angle_beta   90.00
_cell.angle_gamma   90.00
#
_symmetry.space_group_name_H-M   'P 1'
#
loop_
_entity.id
_entity.type
_entity.pdbx_description
1 polymer ?
#
loop_
_entity_poly.entity_id
_entity_poly.type
_entity_poly.pdbx_seq_one_letter_code
_entity_poly.pdbx_strand_id
1 'polypeptide(L)'
;MISRVLKGFGLFLILAAIVFYFWPEKRYKPFQVDAKFQAQVDAYYLPDMPPDWTWKRFETSDGTGLRWGETGNSGAAKATLIIIPGYTATMSMYGEHVDMLARRGYHVVGLDLRGQGGSDRHRAKQPEKLWVKDFSIYSRDLAEFLKFLPQRNRPVIPMAISFGGHVAIRMSGEHPGLVDGLYLMAPAVIPKAGEISFKQAKSLMNWARRLGKSKHYLQGNDNWKPFNEDLSIANIDMCSSNPKRLPNRDVVFTRYPAERVGGITAQWGAEFFESSDYIREAGFLESINIPVTMVSASVDHFVVTEENQKICDSRFSDCVRLDLTDAGHCLFQDSDAHLDQMFAALNDLTRRVGKVTSN
;
A
#
# COMPACT_ATOMS: atom_id res chain seq x y z
N MET A 1 20.22 48.30 10.99
CA MET A 1 20.53 47.30 9.96
C MET A 1 19.69 46.05 10.06
N ILE A 2 19.55 45.42 11.21
CA ILE A 2 18.75 44.22 11.47
C ILE A 2 17.26 44.35 11.06
N SER A 3 16.60 45.48 11.34
CA SER A 3 15.20 45.74 10.99
C SER A 3 14.93 45.78 9.47
N ARG A 4 15.90 46.23 8.65
CA ARG A 4 15.78 46.23 7.17
C ARG A 4 15.94 44.84 6.61
N VAL A 5 16.85 44.03 7.18
CA VAL A 5 17.09 42.63 6.77
C VAL A 5 15.84 41.77 7.09
N LEU A 6 15.27 41.94 8.27
CA LEU A 6 14.03 41.24 8.67
C LEU A 6 12.83 41.60 7.78
N LYS A 7 12.69 42.89 7.41
CA LYS A 7 11.65 43.32 6.48
C LYS A 7 11.86 42.78 5.07
N GLY A 8 13.10 42.78 4.58
CA GLY A 8 13.45 42.18 3.28
C GLY A 8 13.19 40.69 3.23
N PHE A 9 13.56 39.96 4.29
CA PHE A 9 13.29 38.53 4.42
C PHE A 9 11.78 38.21 4.48
N GLY A 10 11.02 39.01 5.24
CA GLY A 10 9.55 38.88 5.28
C GLY A 10 8.90 39.13 3.92
N LEU A 11 9.33 40.17 3.18
CA LEU A 11 8.83 40.44 1.83
C LEU A 11 9.19 39.31 0.85
N PHE A 12 10.41 38.77 0.93
CA PHE A 12 10.84 37.62 0.12
C PHE A 12 9.94 36.38 0.39
N LEU A 13 9.64 36.06 1.63
CA LEU A 13 8.77 34.96 1.99
C LEU A 13 7.33 35.15 1.48
N ILE A 14 6.81 36.39 1.54
CA ILE A 14 5.50 36.74 1.00
C ILE A 14 5.48 36.56 -0.54
N LEU A 15 6.49 37.06 -1.24
CA LEU A 15 6.61 36.92 -2.69
C LEU A 15 6.76 35.43 -3.09
N ALA A 16 7.58 34.68 -2.36
CA ALA A 16 7.74 33.26 -2.59
C ALA A 16 6.40 32.50 -2.37
N ALA A 17 5.65 32.82 -1.33
CA ALA A 17 4.33 32.27 -1.07
C ALA A 17 3.31 32.63 -2.17
N ILE A 18 3.33 33.87 -2.68
CA ILE A 18 2.49 34.31 -3.79
C ILE A 18 2.85 33.55 -5.07
N VAL A 19 4.13 33.46 -5.43
CA VAL A 19 4.59 32.68 -6.59
C VAL A 19 4.19 31.22 -6.44
N PHE A 20 4.39 30.63 -5.25
CA PHE A 20 3.97 29.25 -4.98
C PHE A 20 2.45 29.09 -5.07
N TYR A 21 1.67 30.04 -4.57
CA TYR A 21 0.20 30.01 -4.64
C TYR A 21 -0.30 30.01 -6.08
N PHE A 22 0.28 30.84 -6.96
CA PHE A 22 -0.09 30.92 -8.38
C PHE A 22 0.59 29.89 -9.26
N TRP A 23 1.49 29.04 -8.73
CA TRP A 23 2.15 28.01 -9.51
C TRP A 23 1.13 27.02 -10.05
N PRO A 24 0.99 26.88 -11.39
CA PRO A 24 -0.06 26.04 -11.97
C PRO A 24 0.23 24.56 -11.70
N GLU A 25 -0.85 23.76 -11.65
CA GLU A 25 -0.73 22.31 -11.63
C GLU A 25 -0.14 21.84 -12.98
N LYS A 26 0.90 21.01 -12.93
CA LYS A 26 1.49 20.41 -14.14
C LYS A 26 0.42 19.63 -14.91
N ARG A 27 0.37 19.82 -16.22
CA ARG A 27 -0.47 18.99 -17.09
C ARG A 27 0.03 17.54 -17.08
N TYR A 28 -0.91 16.62 -17.17
CA TYR A 28 -0.58 15.20 -17.28
C TYR A 28 0.19 14.93 -18.58
N LYS A 29 1.34 14.28 -18.43
CA LYS A 29 2.15 13.74 -19.53
C LYS A 29 2.59 12.35 -19.11
N PRO A 30 2.00 11.28 -19.67
CA PRO A 30 2.45 9.93 -19.35
C PRO A 30 3.90 9.73 -19.79
N PHE A 31 4.64 8.96 -19.02
CA PHE A 31 5.99 8.54 -19.41
C PHE A 31 5.93 7.75 -20.72
N GLN A 32 6.78 8.13 -21.66
CA GLN A 32 6.92 7.45 -22.94
C GLN A 32 8.01 6.40 -22.82
N VAL A 33 7.65 5.15 -22.98
CA VAL A 33 8.56 4.01 -22.95
C VAL A 33 9.30 4.00 -24.28
N ASP A 34 10.62 3.96 -24.26
CA ASP A 34 11.44 3.81 -25.46
C ASP A 34 11.53 2.33 -25.90
N ALA A 35 11.99 2.12 -27.14
CA ALA A 35 12.08 0.79 -27.72
C ALA A 35 13.07 -0.13 -26.98
N LYS A 36 14.14 0.42 -26.37
CA LYS A 36 15.13 -0.35 -25.64
C LYS A 36 14.54 -0.88 -24.34
N PHE A 37 13.84 -0.02 -23.58
CA PHE A 37 13.17 -0.44 -22.35
C PHE A 37 12.02 -1.40 -22.63
N GLN A 38 11.23 -1.15 -23.69
CA GLN A 38 10.16 -2.06 -24.11
C GLN A 38 10.70 -3.45 -24.42
N ALA A 39 11.81 -3.58 -25.16
CA ALA A 39 12.43 -4.87 -25.44
C ALA A 39 12.87 -5.63 -24.18
N GLN A 40 13.35 -4.92 -23.16
CA GLN A 40 13.67 -5.55 -21.87
C GLN A 40 12.41 -6.05 -21.16
N VAL A 41 11.33 -5.27 -21.18
CA VAL A 41 10.03 -5.65 -20.60
C VAL A 41 9.43 -6.85 -21.32
N ASP A 42 9.54 -6.91 -22.65
CA ASP A 42 9.02 -8.04 -23.45
C ASP A 42 9.79 -9.34 -23.18
N ALA A 43 11.09 -9.23 -22.92
CA ALA A 43 11.94 -10.35 -22.55
C ALA A 43 11.80 -10.78 -21.09
N TYR A 44 11.20 -9.96 -20.22
CA TYR A 44 11.07 -10.25 -18.81
C TYR A 44 9.93 -11.24 -18.54
N TYR A 45 10.25 -12.31 -17.81
CA TYR A 45 9.23 -13.26 -17.36
C TYR A 45 8.51 -12.71 -16.12
N LEU A 46 7.26 -12.33 -16.29
CA LEU A 46 6.34 -12.00 -15.20
C LEU A 46 5.31 -13.13 -15.12
N PRO A 47 5.23 -13.85 -13.99
CA PRO A 47 4.22 -14.90 -13.82
C PRO A 47 2.80 -14.32 -13.95
N ASP A 48 1.99 -14.93 -14.80
CA ASP A 48 0.57 -14.60 -14.94
C ASP A 48 -0.22 -15.00 -13.69
N MET A 49 -1.43 -14.46 -13.57
CA MET A 49 -2.41 -14.96 -12.61
C MET A 49 -2.73 -16.43 -12.91
N PRO A 50 -3.09 -17.24 -11.88
CA PRO A 50 -3.53 -18.62 -12.08
C PRO A 50 -4.62 -18.74 -13.16
N PRO A 51 -4.68 -19.89 -13.89
CA PRO A 51 -5.65 -20.05 -15.00
C PRO A 51 -7.13 -19.89 -14.61
N ASP A 52 -7.46 -20.17 -13.34
CA ASP A 52 -8.81 -20.02 -12.77
C ASP A 52 -9.05 -18.64 -12.16
N TRP A 53 -8.07 -17.75 -12.21
CA TRP A 53 -8.23 -16.38 -11.75
C TRP A 53 -9.26 -15.63 -12.58
N THR A 54 -10.23 -14.99 -11.91
CA THR A 54 -11.26 -14.22 -12.58
C THR A 54 -11.26 -12.78 -12.09
N TRP A 55 -10.99 -11.85 -12.99
CA TRP A 55 -11.12 -10.43 -12.73
C TRP A 55 -12.59 -10.00 -12.68
N LYS A 56 -12.93 -9.19 -11.69
CA LYS A 56 -14.27 -8.71 -11.40
C LYS A 56 -14.25 -7.24 -11.01
N ARG A 57 -15.43 -6.64 -10.92
CA ARG A 57 -15.61 -5.28 -10.47
C ARG A 57 -16.62 -5.23 -9.33
N PHE A 58 -16.32 -4.46 -8.32
CA PHE A 58 -17.20 -4.11 -7.21
C PHE A 58 -17.41 -2.60 -7.23
N GLU A 59 -18.65 -2.13 -7.10
CA GLU A 59 -18.99 -0.72 -7.01
C GLU A 59 -19.29 -0.37 -5.56
N THR A 60 -18.55 0.61 -5.04
CA THR A 60 -18.75 1.13 -3.68
C THR A 60 -20.00 2.00 -3.61
N SER A 61 -20.47 2.32 -2.41
CA SER A 61 -21.65 3.14 -2.17
C SER A 61 -21.58 4.55 -2.78
N ASP A 62 -20.37 5.06 -3.07
CA ASP A 62 -20.15 6.34 -3.75
C ASP A 62 -19.96 6.22 -5.28
N GLY A 63 -20.20 5.03 -5.84
CA GLY A 63 -20.12 4.76 -7.28
C GLY A 63 -18.69 4.51 -7.79
N THR A 64 -17.69 4.36 -6.90
CA THR A 64 -16.32 4.04 -7.33
C THR A 64 -16.19 2.56 -7.59
N GLY A 65 -15.76 2.19 -8.78
CA GLY A 65 -15.48 0.80 -9.11
C GLY A 65 -14.10 0.35 -8.63
N LEU A 66 -14.06 -0.73 -7.88
CA LEU A 66 -12.83 -1.39 -7.45
C LEU A 66 -12.63 -2.67 -8.25
N ARG A 67 -11.42 -2.88 -8.80
CA ARG A 67 -11.05 -4.13 -9.44
C ARG A 67 -10.64 -5.13 -8.37
N TRP A 68 -11.15 -6.34 -8.51
CA TRP A 68 -10.78 -7.47 -7.67
C TRP A 68 -10.75 -8.76 -8.48
N GLY A 69 -10.20 -9.81 -7.91
CA GLY A 69 -10.23 -11.14 -8.52
C GLY A 69 -10.09 -12.22 -7.45
N GLU A 70 -10.34 -13.46 -7.84
CA GLU A 70 -10.23 -14.60 -6.94
C GLU A 70 -9.81 -15.89 -7.64
N THR A 71 -9.19 -16.81 -6.89
CA THR A 71 -8.86 -18.18 -7.28
C THR A 71 -8.85 -19.11 -6.07
N GLY A 72 -8.80 -20.43 -6.30
CA GLY A 72 -8.71 -21.43 -5.22
C GLY A 72 -9.95 -21.55 -4.37
N ASN A 73 -11.12 -21.16 -4.89
CA ASN A 73 -12.38 -21.13 -4.18
C ASN A 73 -13.00 -22.52 -4.04
N SER A 74 -12.36 -23.45 -3.33
CA SER A 74 -12.91 -24.74 -2.97
C SER A 74 -13.58 -24.71 -1.60
N GLY A 75 -14.57 -25.59 -1.38
CA GLY A 75 -15.21 -25.78 -0.06
C GLY A 75 -14.22 -26.21 1.04
N ALA A 76 -13.07 -26.78 0.65
CA ALA A 76 -12.01 -27.25 1.55
C ALA A 76 -10.91 -26.20 1.81
N ALA A 77 -11.03 -24.97 1.32
CA ALA A 77 -9.99 -23.97 1.55
C ALA A 77 -9.85 -23.62 3.04
N LYS A 78 -8.59 -23.53 3.51
CA LYS A 78 -8.24 -23.29 4.92
C LYS A 78 -8.74 -21.95 5.46
N ALA A 79 -8.66 -20.91 4.62
CA ALA A 79 -9.12 -19.55 4.89
C ALA A 79 -9.33 -18.82 3.56
N THR A 80 -10.01 -17.70 3.59
CA THR A 80 -10.02 -16.70 2.52
C THR A 80 -8.99 -15.63 2.85
N LEU A 81 -7.96 -15.52 2.01
CA LEU A 81 -6.96 -14.45 2.09
C LEU A 81 -7.37 -13.29 1.21
N ILE A 82 -7.37 -12.08 1.77
CA ILE A 82 -7.62 -10.85 1.00
C ILE A 82 -6.29 -10.13 0.80
N ILE A 83 -5.67 -10.28 -0.37
CA ILE A 83 -4.43 -9.55 -0.68
C ILE A 83 -4.76 -8.09 -0.96
N ILE A 84 -4.14 -7.20 -0.19
CA ILE A 84 -4.30 -5.75 -0.31
C ILE A 84 -2.92 -5.15 -0.60
N PRO A 85 -2.66 -4.71 -1.84
CA PRO A 85 -1.38 -4.15 -2.25
C PRO A 85 -0.99 -2.87 -1.50
N GLY A 86 0.31 -2.60 -1.48
CA GLY A 86 0.86 -1.34 -0.97
C GLY A 86 0.67 -0.15 -1.93
N TYR A 87 1.26 0.97 -1.59
CA TYR A 87 1.34 2.15 -2.43
C TYR A 87 2.11 1.84 -3.73
N THR A 88 1.61 2.32 -4.86
CA THR A 88 2.15 2.05 -6.21
C THR A 88 2.21 0.58 -6.61
N ALA A 89 1.45 -0.27 -5.94
CA ALA A 89 1.33 -1.68 -6.30
C ALA A 89 -0.08 -2.00 -6.81
N THR A 90 -0.19 -3.08 -7.57
CA THR A 90 -1.43 -3.59 -8.16
C THR A 90 -1.43 -5.11 -8.07
N MET A 91 -2.60 -5.71 -8.04
CA MET A 91 -2.72 -7.17 -8.01
C MET A 91 -2.04 -7.86 -9.20
N SER A 92 -1.94 -7.17 -10.34
CA SER A 92 -1.24 -7.71 -11.53
C SER A 92 0.25 -8.01 -11.30
N MET A 93 0.85 -7.56 -10.19
CA MET A 93 2.23 -7.85 -9.81
C MET A 93 2.39 -9.18 -9.06
N TYR A 94 1.32 -9.81 -8.61
CA TYR A 94 1.35 -10.86 -7.60
C TYR A 94 0.89 -12.24 -8.10
N GLY A 95 0.88 -12.48 -9.44
CA GLY A 95 0.44 -13.75 -10.02
C GLY A 95 1.15 -14.96 -9.41
N GLU A 96 2.48 -14.92 -9.27
CA GLU A 96 3.29 -15.95 -8.61
C GLU A 96 2.79 -16.25 -7.19
N HIS A 97 2.57 -15.21 -6.40
CA HIS A 97 2.18 -15.34 -4.98
C HIS A 97 0.75 -15.84 -4.82
N VAL A 98 -0.14 -15.41 -5.71
CA VAL A 98 -1.52 -15.91 -5.77
C VAL A 98 -1.52 -17.42 -6.05
N ASP A 99 -0.73 -17.89 -7.03
CA ASP A 99 -0.58 -19.33 -7.34
C ASP A 99 0.03 -20.10 -6.15
N MET A 100 1.09 -19.57 -5.54
CA MET A 100 1.71 -20.17 -4.37
C MET A 100 0.74 -20.35 -3.19
N LEU A 101 -0.12 -19.37 -2.93
CA LEU A 101 -1.11 -19.42 -1.85
C LEU A 101 -2.26 -20.36 -2.19
N ALA A 102 -2.77 -20.33 -3.43
CA ALA A 102 -3.81 -21.24 -3.89
C ALA A 102 -3.38 -22.71 -3.79
N ARG A 103 -2.14 -23.04 -4.23
CA ARG A 103 -1.56 -24.39 -4.10
C ARG A 103 -1.37 -24.82 -2.64
N ARG A 104 -1.24 -23.89 -1.71
CA ARG A 104 -1.19 -24.16 -0.26
C ARG A 104 -2.58 -24.37 0.36
N GLY A 105 -3.64 -24.34 -0.44
CA GLY A 105 -5.01 -24.62 -0.03
C GLY A 105 -5.75 -23.43 0.55
N TYR A 106 -5.38 -22.22 0.13
CA TYR A 106 -6.13 -21.00 0.44
C TYR A 106 -7.07 -20.61 -0.71
N HIS A 107 -8.21 -20.05 -0.36
CA HIS A 107 -8.97 -19.22 -1.28
C HIS A 107 -8.33 -17.83 -1.28
N VAL A 108 -7.89 -17.37 -2.43
CA VAL A 108 -7.18 -16.09 -2.58
C VAL A 108 -8.06 -15.09 -3.30
N VAL A 109 -8.30 -13.97 -2.67
CA VAL A 109 -8.97 -12.80 -3.22
C VAL A 109 -7.96 -11.66 -3.28
N GLY A 110 -7.89 -10.94 -4.37
CA GLY A 110 -7.04 -9.76 -4.51
C GLY A 110 -7.87 -8.53 -4.80
N LEU A 111 -7.55 -7.41 -4.17
CA LEU A 111 -8.26 -6.15 -4.31
C LEU A 111 -7.30 -5.02 -4.65
N ASP A 112 -7.50 -4.35 -5.79
CA ASP A 112 -6.85 -3.07 -6.04
C ASP A 112 -7.60 -1.96 -5.29
N LEU A 113 -6.88 -1.23 -4.44
CA LEU A 113 -7.45 -0.10 -3.73
C LEU A 113 -7.83 1.04 -4.70
N ARG A 114 -8.79 1.85 -4.31
CA ARG A 114 -9.18 3.09 -5.00
C ARG A 114 -7.96 3.90 -5.44
N GLY A 115 -7.92 4.31 -6.69
CA GLY A 115 -6.84 5.11 -7.28
C GLY A 115 -5.64 4.31 -7.75
N GLN A 116 -5.60 2.99 -7.56
CA GLN A 116 -4.49 2.11 -7.95
C GLN A 116 -4.95 0.96 -8.84
N GLY A 117 -4.00 0.32 -9.53
CA GLY A 117 -4.25 -0.85 -10.36
C GLY A 117 -5.38 -0.63 -11.36
N GLY A 118 -6.29 -1.58 -11.48
CA GLY A 118 -7.46 -1.51 -12.35
C GLY A 118 -8.70 -0.87 -11.72
N SER A 119 -8.60 -0.33 -10.49
CA SER A 119 -9.67 0.42 -9.83
C SER A 119 -9.79 1.85 -10.37
N ASP A 120 -10.95 2.48 -10.16
CA ASP A 120 -11.23 3.83 -10.65
C ASP A 120 -10.26 4.86 -10.07
N ARG A 121 -9.91 5.82 -10.92
CA ARG A 121 -8.99 6.90 -10.59
C ARG A 121 -9.73 8.07 -9.96
N HIS A 122 -9.19 8.64 -8.91
CA HIS A 122 -9.73 9.84 -8.26
C HIS A 122 -9.80 11.05 -9.21
N ARG A 123 -8.93 11.08 -10.22
CA ARG A 123 -8.78 12.21 -11.13
C ARG A 123 -8.60 11.73 -12.57
N ALA A 124 -9.71 11.64 -13.32
CA ALA A 124 -9.70 11.14 -14.69
C ALA A 124 -8.71 11.88 -15.63
N LYS A 125 -8.51 13.20 -15.43
CA LYS A 125 -7.55 14.00 -16.21
C LYS A 125 -6.10 13.87 -15.77
N GLN A 126 -5.85 13.20 -14.63
CA GLN A 126 -4.52 12.96 -14.03
C GLN A 126 -4.52 11.57 -13.37
N PRO A 127 -4.66 10.51 -14.17
CA PRO A 127 -5.00 9.17 -13.65
C PRO A 127 -3.89 8.56 -12.77
N GLU A 128 -2.66 8.97 -12.95
CA GLU A 128 -1.54 8.46 -12.16
C GLU A 128 -1.37 9.16 -10.80
N LYS A 129 -2.10 10.24 -10.56
CA LYS A 129 -1.94 11.06 -9.37
C LYS A 129 -2.80 10.55 -8.23
N LEU A 130 -2.17 10.11 -7.13
CA LEU A 130 -2.90 9.78 -5.92
C LEU A 130 -3.40 11.03 -5.22
N TRP A 131 -4.71 11.07 -5.05
CA TRP A 131 -5.42 12.09 -4.31
C TRP A 131 -6.63 11.45 -3.62
N VAL A 132 -6.92 11.86 -2.41
CA VAL A 132 -8.10 11.43 -1.66
C VAL A 132 -8.58 12.60 -0.81
N LYS A 133 -9.89 12.73 -0.66
CA LYS A 133 -10.47 13.80 0.16
C LYS A 133 -10.25 13.53 1.65
N ASP A 134 -10.42 12.29 2.06
CA ASP A 134 -10.35 11.80 3.41
C ASP A 134 -9.84 10.35 3.38
N PHE A 135 -8.92 9.99 4.26
CA PHE A 135 -8.31 8.67 4.27
C PHE A 135 -9.24 7.56 4.79
N SER A 136 -10.31 7.91 5.52
CA SER A 136 -11.36 6.97 5.95
C SER A 136 -12.07 6.31 4.77
N ILE A 137 -12.04 6.93 3.59
CA ILE A 137 -12.61 6.37 2.35
C ILE A 137 -12.02 4.98 2.05
N TYR A 138 -10.71 4.79 2.23
CA TYR A 138 -10.06 3.49 1.99
C TYR A 138 -10.55 2.40 2.95
N SER A 139 -10.70 2.75 4.22
CA SER A 139 -11.25 1.85 5.25
C SER A 139 -12.69 1.46 4.93
N ARG A 140 -13.52 2.43 4.55
CA ARG A 140 -14.91 2.20 4.16
C ARG A 140 -15.02 1.34 2.90
N ASP A 141 -14.22 1.61 1.86
CA ASP A 141 -14.19 0.82 0.63
C ASP A 141 -13.87 -0.65 0.93
N LEU A 142 -12.87 -0.90 1.77
CA LEU A 142 -12.50 -2.25 2.17
C LEU A 142 -13.63 -2.92 2.98
N ALA A 143 -14.27 -2.19 3.90
CA ALA A 143 -15.37 -2.71 4.69
C ALA A 143 -16.60 -3.03 3.82
N GLU A 144 -16.94 -2.19 2.85
CA GLU A 144 -18.02 -2.44 1.89
C GLU A 144 -17.71 -3.66 1.01
N PHE A 145 -16.47 -3.77 0.53
CA PHE A 145 -16.02 -4.93 -0.25
C PHE A 145 -16.09 -6.23 0.56
N LEU A 146 -15.64 -6.23 1.81
CA LEU A 146 -15.71 -7.42 2.68
C LEU A 146 -17.16 -7.85 2.94
N LYS A 147 -18.08 -6.91 3.12
CA LYS A 147 -19.53 -7.20 3.25
C LYS A 147 -20.15 -7.73 1.96
N PHE A 148 -19.65 -7.31 0.80
CA PHE A 148 -20.09 -7.79 -0.51
C PHE A 148 -19.65 -9.22 -0.79
N LEU A 149 -18.47 -9.64 -0.29
CA LEU A 149 -17.98 -10.99 -0.48
C LEU A 149 -18.96 -12.01 0.12
N PRO A 150 -19.26 -13.12 -0.59
CA PRO A 150 -20.12 -14.17 -0.06
C PRO A 150 -19.61 -14.66 1.29
N GLN A 151 -20.49 -14.69 2.29
CA GLN A 151 -20.18 -15.27 3.59
C GLN A 151 -19.84 -16.76 3.41
N ARG A 152 -18.73 -17.19 3.99
CA ARG A 152 -18.26 -18.58 3.89
C ARG A 152 -17.92 -19.09 5.28
N ASN A 153 -18.15 -20.39 5.52
CA ASN A 153 -17.79 -21.06 6.78
C ASN A 153 -16.27 -21.26 6.91
N ARG A 154 -15.50 -20.21 6.76
CA ARG A 154 -14.05 -20.23 6.91
C ARG A 154 -13.52 -18.83 7.26
N PRO A 155 -12.39 -18.75 7.97
CA PRO A 155 -11.79 -17.48 8.35
C PRO A 155 -11.49 -16.56 7.15
N VAL A 156 -11.67 -15.26 7.36
CA VAL A 156 -11.29 -14.19 6.42
C VAL A 156 -10.10 -13.43 6.99
N ILE A 157 -8.98 -13.44 6.28
CA ILE A 157 -7.71 -12.86 6.75
C ILE A 157 -7.18 -11.89 5.68
N PRO A 158 -7.25 -10.57 5.89
CA PRO A 158 -6.49 -9.62 5.11
C PRO A 158 -4.99 -9.90 5.17
N MET A 159 -4.37 -10.10 4.01
CA MET A 159 -2.94 -10.21 3.79
C MET A 159 -2.49 -8.89 3.16
N ALA A 160 -2.12 -7.93 4.01
CA ALA A 160 -2.06 -6.53 3.66
C ALA A 160 -0.64 -5.96 3.73
N ILE A 161 -0.21 -5.28 2.66
CA ILE A 161 1.16 -4.86 2.44
C ILE A 161 1.26 -3.34 2.62
N SER A 162 2.20 -2.86 3.44
CA SER A 162 2.56 -1.44 3.54
C SER A 162 1.33 -0.52 3.71
N PHE A 163 1.02 0.33 2.75
CA PHE A 163 -0.19 1.16 2.72
C PHE A 163 -1.47 0.31 2.83
N GLY A 164 -1.55 -0.83 2.15
CA GLY A 164 -2.66 -1.77 2.32
C GLY A 164 -2.80 -2.25 3.76
N GLY A 165 -1.66 -2.47 4.46
CA GLY A 165 -1.62 -2.80 5.89
C GLY A 165 -2.20 -1.69 6.76
N HIS A 166 -1.89 -0.42 6.47
CA HIS A 166 -2.51 0.72 7.13
C HIS A 166 -4.04 0.73 6.96
N VAL A 167 -4.52 0.51 5.74
CA VAL A 167 -5.95 0.45 5.43
C VAL A 167 -6.63 -0.71 6.18
N ALA A 168 -6.00 -1.89 6.21
CA ALA A 168 -6.55 -3.05 6.91
C ALA A 168 -6.62 -2.84 8.43
N ILE A 169 -5.59 -2.23 9.04
CA ILE A 169 -5.60 -1.85 10.46
C ILE A 169 -6.75 -0.88 10.74
N ARG A 170 -6.86 0.20 9.96
CA ARG A 170 -7.90 1.20 10.14
C ARG A 170 -9.30 0.61 9.98
N MET A 171 -9.51 -0.19 8.93
CA MET A 171 -10.76 -0.89 8.70
C MET A 171 -11.14 -1.80 9.87
N SER A 172 -10.20 -2.54 10.44
CA SER A 172 -10.48 -3.47 11.53
C SER A 172 -10.88 -2.76 12.82
N GLY A 173 -10.33 -1.58 13.11
CA GLY A 173 -10.74 -0.76 14.26
C GLY A 173 -12.07 -0.04 14.04
N GLU A 174 -12.31 0.50 12.84
CA GLU A 174 -13.55 1.23 12.51
C GLU A 174 -14.75 0.29 12.24
N HIS A 175 -14.51 -0.94 11.77
CA HIS A 175 -15.54 -1.89 11.36
C HIS A 175 -15.25 -3.31 11.92
N PRO A 176 -15.33 -3.50 13.25
CA PRO A 176 -15.02 -4.78 13.88
C PRO A 176 -15.95 -5.92 13.38
N GLY A 177 -15.43 -7.14 13.41
CA GLY A 177 -16.20 -8.36 13.06
C GLY A 177 -16.29 -8.66 11.55
N LEU A 178 -15.62 -7.91 10.68
CA LEU A 178 -15.57 -8.20 9.25
C LEU A 178 -14.45 -9.18 8.85
N VAL A 179 -13.47 -9.36 9.72
CA VAL A 179 -12.31 -10.22 9.50
C VAL A 179 -11.96 -10.98 10.78
N ASP A 180 -11.35 -12.14 10.62
CA ASP A 180 -11.06 -13.05 11.73
C ASP A 180 -9.60 -12.98 12.19
N GLY A 181 -8.74 -12.35 11.42
CA GLY A 181 -7.33 -12.12 11.74
C GLY A 181 -6.68 -11.15 10.76
N LEU A 182 -5.48 -10.67 11.07
CA LEU A 182 -4.70 -9.78 10.21
C LEU A 182 -3.30 -10.35 9.95
N TYR A 183 -2.92 -10.47 8.69
CA TYR A 183 -1.55 -10.74 8.27
C TYR A 183 -0.96 -9.47 7.64
N LEU A 184 -0.15 -8.75 8.41
CA LEU A 184 0.39 -7.44 8.06
C LEU A 184 1.85 -7.55 7.61
N MET A 185 2.16 -7.10 6.42
CA MET A 185 3.50 -7.11 5.85
C MET A 185 4.05 -5.70 5.73
N ALA A 186 5.05 -5.37 6.56
CA ALA A 186 5.65 -4.04 6.67
C ALA A 186 4.59 -2.91 6.66
N PRO A 187 3.55 -2.96 7.54
CA PRO A 187 2.44 -2.03 7.48
C PRO A 187 2.91 -0.59 7.66
N ALA A 188 2.38 0.32 6.85
CA ALA A 188 2.74 1.73 6.90
C ALA A 188 2.03 2.47 8.04
N VAL A 189 2.31 2.09 9.29
CA VAL A 189 1.78 2.79 10.47
C VAL A 189 2.42 4.15 10.60
N ILE A 190 3.76 4.22 10.52
CA ILE A 190 4.51 5.49 10.43
C ILE A 190 5.39 5.46 9.18
N PRO A 191 5.06 6.26 8.16
CA PRO A 191 5.91 6.37 6.98
C PRO A 191 7.19 7.15 7.31
N LYS A 192 8.31 6.75 6.74
CA LYS A 192 9.53 7.57 6.70
C LYS A 192 9.32 8.72 5.72
N ALA A 193 9.74 9.91 6.10
CA ALA A 193 9.60 11.13 5.31
C ALA A 193 10.97 11.70 4.85
N GLY A 194 11.88 10.80 4.49
CA GLY A 194 13.26 11.15 4.20
C GLY A 194 14.00 11.63 5.46
N GLU A 195 14.72 12.75 5.37
CA GLU A 195 15.52 13.31 6.48
C GLU A 195 14.70 14.16 7.46
N ILE A 196 13.44 14.48 7.15
CA ILE A 196 12.57 15.30 8.02
C ILE A 196 11.73 14.42 8.93
N SER A 197 11.45 14.93 10.13
CA SER A 197 10.61 14.22 11.08
C SER A 197 9.16 14.09 10.59
N PHE A 198 8.44 13.08 11.08
CA PHE A 198 7.01 12.88 10.82
C PHE A 198 6.20 14.18 11.06
N LYS A 199 6.45 14.88 12.17
CA LYS A 199 5.75 16.14 12.50
C LYS A 199 6.04 17.25 11.50
N GLN A 200 7.28 17.39 11.06
CA GLN A 200 7.68 18.38 10.05
C GLN A 200 7.01 18.07 8.70
N ALA A 201 7.06 16.80 8.25
CA ALA A 201 6.43 16.37 7.01
C ALA A 201 4.91 16.64 7.03
N LYS A 202 4.21 16.26 8.11
CA LYS A 202 2.79 16.54 8.30
C LYS A 202 2.50 18.04 8.23
N SER A 203 3.29 18.87 8.91
CA SER A 203 3.12 20.32 8.91
C SER A 203 3.31 20.92 7.51
N LEU A 204 4.32 20.47 6.77
CA LEU A 204 4.60 20.93 5.41
C LEU A 204 3.44 20.59 4.45
N MET A 205 2.93 19.37 4.51
CA MET A 205 1.80 18.95 3.68
C MET A 205 0.53 19.72 3.99
N ASN A 206 0.24 19.94 5.28
CA ASN A 206 -0.89 20.75 5.71
C ASN A 206 -0.76 22.22 5.27
N TRP A 207 0.45 22.77 5.31
CA TRP A 207 0.71 24.10 4.80
C TRP A 207 0.47 24.19 3.28
N ALA A 208 1.00 23.25 2.50
CA ALA A 208 0.76 23.19 1.06
C ALA A 208 -0.74 23.06 0.74
N ARG A 209 -1.49 22.26 1.49
CA ARG A 209 -2.94 22.11 1.37
C ARG A 209 -3.67 23.44 1.61
N ARG A 210 -3.31 24.19 2.68
CA ARG A 210 -3.88 25.51 3.01
C ARG A 210 -3.59 26.56 1.94
N LEU A 211 -2.46 26.46 1.26
CA LEU A 211 -2.11 27.33 0.12
C LEU A 211 -2.76 26.92 -1.21
N GLY A 212 -3.78 26.06 -1.18
CA GLY A 212 -4.51 25.65 -2.38
C GLY A 212 -3.76 24.61 -3.25
N LYS A 213 -2.67 24.03 -2.74
CA LYS A 213 -1.83 23.03 -3.46
C LYS A 213 -2.22 21.58 -3.18
N SER A 214 -3.40 21.33 -2.64
CA SER A 214 -3.89 19.99 -2.30
C SER A 214 -3.77 18.97 -3.44
N LYS A 215 -3.91 19.42 -4.70
CA LYS A 215 -3.86 18.59 -5.90
C LYS A 215 -2.48 18.51 -6.55
N HIS A 216 -1.48 19.23 -6.04
CA HIS A 216 -0.13 19.21 -6.59
C HIS A 216 0.63 18.00 -6.06
N TYR A 217 1.51 17.46 -6.87
CA TYR A 217 2.50 16.50 -6.39
C TYR A 217 3.36 17.13 -5.30
N LEU A 218 3.75 16.34 -4.32
CA LEU A 218 4.82 16.72 -3.40
C LEU A 218 6.14 16.85 -4.14
N GLN A 219 7.03 17.65 -3.61
CA GLN A 219 8.37 17.81 -4.18
C GLN A 219 9.06 16.43 -4.32
N GLY A 220 9.69 16.18 -5.46
CA GLY A 220 10.28 14.90 -5.80
C GLY A 220 9.29 13.85 -6.35
N ASN A 221 8.00 14.14 -6.35
CA ASN A 221 6.98 13.26 -6.93
C ASN A 221 6.56 13.75 -8.32
N ASP A 222 6.23 12.81 -9.21
CA ASP A 222 5.74 13.08 -10.57
C ASP A 222 4.88 11.91 -11.05
N ASN A 223 4.44 11.95 -12.31
CA ASN A 223 3.85 10.80 -12.96
C ASN A 223 4.81 9.61 -12.92
N TRP A 224 4.26 8.41 -13.09
CA TRP A 224 5.08 7.21 -13.10
C TRP A 224 6.20 7.29 -14.14
N LYS A 225 7.34 6.80 -13.75
CA LYS A 225 8.48 6.44 -14.59
C LYS A 225 9.18 5.21 -13.98
N PRO A 226 9.88 4.41 -14.75
CA PRO A 226 10.63 3.28 -14.20
C PRO A 226 11.63 3.76 -13.17
N PHE A 227 11.91 2.95 -12.18
CA PHE A 227 12.96 3.23 -11.18
C PHE A 227 14.33 3.27 -11.84
N ASN A 228 14.52 2.39 -12.83
CA ASN A 228 15.71 2.33 -13.63
C ASN A 228 15.33 2.09 -15.09
N GLU A 229 16.03 2.74 -16.02
CA GLU A 229 15.88 2.50 -17.47
C GLU A 229 16.55 1.19 -17.93
N ASP A 230 17.20 0.48 -17.01
CA ASP A 230 17.77 -0.85 -17.20
C ASP A 230 17.22 -1.80 -16.14
N LEU A 231 16.38 -2.75 -16.56
CA LEU A 231 15.76 -3.73 -15.66
C LEU A 231 16.77 -4.70 -15.03
N SER A 232 17.99 -4.82 -15.59
CA SER A 232 19.05 -5.65 -15.00
C SER A 232 19.69 -5.00 -13.77
N ILE A 233 19.53 -3.68 -13.61
CA ILE A 233 20.02 -2.91 -12.46
C ILE A 233 18.87 -2.81 -11.46
N ALA A 234 18.65 -3.84 -10.69
CA ALA A 234 17.67 -3.81 -9.62
C ALA A 234 18.16 -2.88 -8.49
N ASN A 235 17.27 -2.01 -7.99
CA ASN A 235 17.48 -1.30 -6.73
C ASN A 235 17.30 -2.27 -5.54
N ILE A 236 18.21 -3.26 -5.48
CA ILE A 236 18.16 -4.35 -4.52
C ILE A 236 18.08 -3.80 -3.08
N ASP A 237 18.85 -2.76 -2.81
CA ASP A 237 18.99 -2.20 -1.45
C ASP A 237 17.74 -1.46 -0.92
N MET A 238 16.81 -1.08 -1.78
CA MET A 238 15.66 -0.26 -1.36
C MET A 238 14.39 -1.04 -1.07
N CYS A 239 14.13 -2.11 -1.81
CA CYS A 239 12.82 -2.75 -1.77
C CYS A 239 12.87 -4.25 -1.47
N SER A 240 13.83 -4.99 -2.03
CA SER A 240 13.93 -6.44 -1.89
C SER A 240 15.37 -6.92 -2.12
N SER A 241 15.71 -8.06 -1.58
CA SER A 241 16.96 -8.76 -1.83
C SER A 241 16.93 -9.60 -3.12
N ASN A 242 15.78 -9.76 -3.79
CA ASN A 242 15.62 -10.63 -4.96
C ASN A 242 15.55 -9.84 -6.28
N PRO A 243 16.62 -9.81 -7.08
CA PRO A 243 16.66 -9.06 -8.34
C PRO A 243 15.66 -9.58 -9.39
N LYS A 244 15.23 -10.84 -9.29
CA LYS A 244 14.27 -11.44 -10.24
C LYS A 244 12.83 -10.99 -10.05
N ARG A 245 12.46 -10.47 -8.87
CA ARG A 245 11.09 -10.01 -8.58
C ARG A 245 10.96 -8.49 -8.54
N LEU A 246 12.06 -7.78 -8.34
CA LEU A 246 12.07 -6.32 -8.21
C LEU A 246 11.50 -5.56 -9.41
N PRO A 247 11.76 -5.97 -10.68
CA PRO A 247 11.24 -5.26 -11.84
C PRO A 247 9.72 -5.35 -12.02
N ASN A 248 9.02 -6.20 -11.27
CA ASN A 248 7.58 -6.50 -11.50
C ASN A 248 6.73 -5.24 -11.64
N ARG A 249 6.94 -4.21 -10.81
CA ARG A 249 6.19 -2.95 -10.91
C ARG A 249 6.36 -2.27 -12.26
N ASP A 250 7.60 -2.10 -12.69
CA ASP A 250 7.91 -1.36 -13.91
C ASP A 250 7.51 -2.16 -15.16
N VAL A 251 7.61 -3.49 -15.08
CA VAL A 251 7.12 -4.40 -16.12
C VAL A 251 5.59 -4.31 -16.23
N VAL A 252 4.85 -4.41 -15.12
CA VAL A 252 3.39 -4.32 -15.11
C VAL A 252 2.92 -2.94 -15.61
N PHE A 253 3.52 -1.85 -15.14
CA PHE A 253 3.13 -0.51 -15.54
C PHE A 253 3.53 -0.16 -16.99
N THR A 254 4.46 -0.90 -17.56
CA THR A 254 4.78 -0.81 -19.00
C THR A 254 3.78 -1.59 -19.82
N ARG A 255 3.47 -2.83 -19.43
CA ARG A 255 2.49 -3.69 -20.13
C ARG A 255 1.05 -3.17 -20.01
N TYR A 256 0.71 -2.60 -18.85
CA TYR A 256 -0.62 -2.10 -18.50
C TYR A 256 -0.59 -0.62 -18.11
N PRO A 257 -0.44 0.32 -19.05
CA PRO A 257 -0.32 1.75 -18.76
C PRO A 257 -1.50 2.33 -17.96
N ALA A 258 -2.69 1.74 -18.07
CA ALA A 258 -3.87 2.14 -17.31
C ALA A 258 -3.74 1.86 -15.80
N GLU A 259 -2.83 0.96 -15.40
CA GLU A 259 -2.58 0.62 -13.99
C GLU A 259 -1.52 1.51 -13.33
N ARG A 260 -0.84 2.38 -14.08
CA ARG A 260 0.22 3.25 -13.59
C ARG A 260 -0.24 4.11 -12.42
N VAL A 261 0.61 4.19 -11.42
CA VAL A 261 0.46 5.09 -10.27
C VAL A 261 1.75 5.87 -10.13
N GLY A 262 1.65 7.17 -10.16
CA GLY A 262 2.74 8.09 -9.91
C GLY A 262 2.86 8.45 -8.42
N GLY A 263 3.35 9.66 -8.17
CA GLY A 263 3.58 10.17 -6.83
C GLY A 263 2.30 10.60 -6.09
N ILE A 264 2.48 10.90 -4.81
CA ILE A 264 1.42 11.39 -3.95
C ILE A 264 1.24 12.91 -4.08
N THR A 265 0.00 13.36 -3.85
CA THR A 265 -0.31 14.79 -3.72
C THR A 265 -0.15 15.27 -2.29
N ALA A 266 -0.08 16.59 -2.10
CA ALA A 266 -0.06 17.19 -0.76
C ALA A 266 -1.29 16.81 0.07
N GLN A 267 -2.46 16.67 -0.56
CA GLN A 267 -3.68 16.20 0.12
C GLN A 267 -3.53 14.75 0.57
N TRP A 268 -3.14 13.85 -0.34
CA TRP A 268 -3.02 12.44 0.01
C TRP A 268 -2.00 12.21 1.13
N GLY A 269 -0.85 12.89 1.06
CA GLY A 269 0.15 12.83 2.10
C GLY A 269 -0.35 13.36 3.44
N ALA A 270 -1.01 14.54 3.45
CA ALA A 270 -1.56 15.11 4.68
C ALA A 270 -2.59 14.16 5.34
N GLU A 271 -3.52 13.63 4.55
CA GLU A 271 -4.53 12.68 5.02
C GLU A 271 -3.90 11.38 5.54
N PHE A 272 -2.83 10.90 4.89
CA PHE A 272 -2.11 9.73 5.37
C PHE A 272 -1.46 9.97 6.74
N PHE A 273 -0.80 11.13 6.93
CA PHE A 273 -0.23 11.48 8.23
C PHE A 273 -1.30 11.70 9.31
N GLU A 274 -2.45 12.27 8.95
CA GLU A 274 -3.58 12.39 9.88
C GLU A 274 -4.17 11.03 10.24
N SER A 275 -4.32 10.14 9.27
CA SER A 275 -4.75 8.76 9.50
C SER A 275 -3.74 7.95 10.32
N SER A 276 -2.43 8.18 10.12
CA SER A 276 -1.37 7.59 10.92
C SER A 276 -1.44 8.02 12.39
N ASP A 277 -1.73 9.30 12.67
CA ASP A 277 -1.97 9.75 14.03
C ASP A 277 -3.24 9.11 14.61
N TYR A 278 -4.33 9.08 13.85
CA TYR A 278 -5.63 8.53 14.25
C TYR A 278 -5.54 7.06 14.68
N ILE A 279 -4.94 6.18 13.87
CA ILE A 279 -4.82 4.75 14.24
C ILE A 279 -3.88 4.52 15.43
N ARG A 280 -3.05 5.50 15.77
CA ARG A 280 -2.15 5.45 16.94
C ARG A 280 -2.73 6.10 18.19
N GLU A 281 -3.92 6.68 18.15
CA GLU A 281 -4.62 7.19 19.33
C GLU A 281 -4.79 6.06 20.37
N ALA A 282 -4.77 6.44 21.62
CA ALA A 282 -4.94 5.49 22.73
C ALA A 282 -6.30 4.77 22.62
N GLY A 283 -6.31 3.47 22.72
CA GLY A 283 -7.49 2.63 22.63
C GLY A 283 -7.82 2.15 21.20
N PHE A 284 -7.27 2.77 20.14
CA PHE A 284 -7.63 2.36 18.76
C PHE A 284 -7.09 0.96 18.41
N LEU A 285 -5.78 0.76 18.52
CA LEU A 285 -5.14 -0.54 18.23
C LEU A 285 -5.56 -1.60 19.25
N GLU A 286 -5.72 -1.21 20.51
CA GLU A 286 -6.18 -2.07 21.60
C GLU A 286 -7.63 -2.56 21.39
N SER A 287 -8.44 -1.86 20.60
CA SER A 287 -9.82 -2.29 20.26
C SER A 287 -9.87 -3.42 19.22
N ILE A 288 -8.75 -3.69 18.55
CA ILE A 288 -8.65 -4.76 17.53
C ILE A 288 -8.41 -6.09 18.24
N ASN A 289 -9.49 -6.79 18.58
CA ASN A 289 -9.49 -8.02 19.36
C ASN A 289 -9.49 -9.29 18.49
N ILE A 290 -8.61 -9.34 17.48
CA ILE A 290 -8.42 -10.50 16.60
C ILE A 290 -6.93 -10.84 16.52
N PRO A 291 -6.56 -12.11 16.24
CA PRO A 291 -5.18 -12.49 16.07
C PRO A 291 -4.49 -11.71 14.94
N VAL A 292 -3.32 -11.17 15.22
CA VAL A 292 -2.47 -10.43 14.28
C VAL A 292 -1.15 -11.15 14.09
N THR A 293 -0.66 -11.23 12.88
CA THR A 293 0.74 -11.53 12.59
C THR A 293 1.33 -10.34 11.85
N MET A 294 2.43 -9.81 12.35
CA MET A 294 3.12 -8.66 11.79
C MET A 294 4.50 -9.05 11.29
N VAL A 295 4.71 -8.99 9.99
CA VAL A 295 6.00 -9.24 9.36
C VAL A 295 6.72 -7.91 9.17
N SER A 296 7.93 -7.82 9.67
CA SER A 296 8.80 -6.64 9.58
C SER A 296 10.06 -6.95 8.80
N ALA A 297 10.52 -5.99 8.00
CA ALA A 297 11.79 -6.03 7.29
C ALA A 297 12.87 -5.30 8.07
N SER A 298 14.07 -5.89 8.21
CA SER A 298 15.16 -5.25 8.95
C SER A 298 15.81 -4.08 8.19
N VAL A 299 15.73 -4.10 6.85
CA VAL A 299 16.29 -3.04 5.98
C VAL A 299 15.15 -2.31 5.27
N ASP A 300 14.25 -1.71 6.05
CA ASP A 300 13.10 -0.97 5.51
C ASP A 300 13.43 0.52 5.37
N HIS A 301 13.33 1.06 4.16
CA HIS A 301 13.56 2.48 3.87
C HIS A 301 12.27 3.31 3.82
N PHE A 302 11.09 2.70 3.94
CA PHE A 302 9.79 3.34 3.71
C PHE A 302 8.96 3.51 4.98
N VAL A 303 9.07 2.58 5.94
CA VAL A 303 8.34 2.65 7.20
C VAL A 303 9.27 2.55 8.40
N VAL A 304 8.80 3.03 9.55
CA VAL A 304 9.54 2.96 10.80
C VAL A 304 9.30 1.57 11.43
N THR A 305 10.20 0.64 11.16
CA THR A 305 10.10 -0.77 11.57
C THR A 305 9.99 -0.92 13.08
N GLU A 306 10.76 -0.14 13.84
CA GLU A 306 10.78 -0.18 15.32
C GLU A 306 9.41 0.18 15.92
N GLU A 307 8.68 1.08 15.28
CA GLU A 307 7.31 1.41 15.71
C GLU A 307 6.33 0.27 15.43
N ASN A 308 6.44 -0.39 14.27
CA ASN A 308 5.64 -1.57 13.97
C ASN A 308 5.88 -2.68 15.01
N GLN A 309 7.14 -2.95 15.34
CA GLN A 309 7.52 -3.92 16.36
C GLN A 309 6.94 -3.56 17.74
N LYS A 310 7.12 -2.31 18.18
CA LYS A 310 6.58 -1.81 19.44
C LYS A 310 5.05 -1.89 19.51
N ILE A 311 4.36 -1.56 18.42
CA ILE A 311 2.90 -1.64 18.34
C ILE A 311 2.43 -3.09 18.47
N CYS A 312 3.09 -4.03 17.79
CA CYS A 312 2.78 -5.44 17.91
C CYS A 312 2.99 -5.95 19.34
N ASP A 313 4.10 -5.56 19.98
CA ASP A 313 4.46 -6.04 21.32
C ASP A 313 3.59 -5.45 22.44
N SER A 314 2.98 -4.26 22.24
CA SER A 314 2.40 -3.52 23.36
C SER A 314 1.01 -2.91 23.12
N ARG A 315 0.51 -2.90 21.88
CA ARG A 315 -0.74 -2.22 21.54
C ARG A 315 -1.84 -3.14 21.01
N PHE A 316 -1.50 -4.19 20.28
CA PHE A 316 -2.47 -5.21 19.91
C PHE A 316 -2.65 -6.22 21.07
N SER A 317 -3.87 -6.69 21.25
CA SER A 317 -4.18 -7.68 22.30
C SER A 317 -3.59 -9.07 22.02
N ASP A 318 -3.46 -9.45 20.75
CA ASP A 318 -2.90 -10.74 20.29
C ASP A 318 -2.09 -10.53 19.00
N CYS A 319 -0.81 -10.21 19.13
CA CYS A 319 0.09 -10.00 17.99
C CYS A 319 1.35 -10.86 18.08
N VAL A 320 1.68 -11.54 17.00
CA VAL A 320 2.92 -12.28 16.83
C VAL A 320 3.79 -11.62 15.76
N ARG A 321 5.06 -11.34 16.08
CA ARG A 321 6.03 -10.79 15.15
C ARG A 321 6.77 -11.86 14.37
N LEU A 322 7.08 -11.53 13.11
CA LEU A 322 8.12 -12.17 12.33
C LEU A 322 9.05 -11.07 11.80
N ASP A 323 10.25 -10.99 12.35
CA ASP A 323 11.26 -10.03 11.93
C ASP A 323 12.22 -10.71 10.94
N LEU A 324 12.18 -10.33 9.68
CA LEU A 324 13.01 -10.91 8.62
C LEU A 324 14.34 -10.15 8.52
N THR A 325 15.44 -10.87 8.78
CA THR A 325 16.80 -10.34 8.68
C THR A 325 17.17 -10.16 7.20
N ASP A 326 17.83 -9.06 6.86
CA ASP A 326 18.28 -8.72 5.50
C ASP A 326 17.14 -8.62 4.45
N ALA A 327 15.88 -8.53 4.89
CA ALA A 327 14.75 -8.28 4.04
C ALA A 327 14.52 -6.78 3.83
N GLY A 328 14.12 -6.41 2.62
CA GLY A 328 13.66 -5.06 2.28
C GLY A 328 12.15 -4.91 2.43
N HIS A 329 11.64 -3.69 2.17
CA HIS A 329 10.23 -3.35 2.34
C HIS A 329 9.27 -4.20 1.48
N CYS A 330 9.69 -4.58 0.27
CA CYS A 330 8.85 -5.30 -0.68
C CYS A 330 8.83 -6.81 -0.41
N LEU A 331 8.31 -7.19 0.74
CA LEU A 331 8.38 -8.54 1.30
C LEU A 331 7.87 -9.64 0.36
N PHE A 332 6.79 -9.39 -0.39
CA PHE A 332 6.32 -10.36 -1.39
C PHE A 332 7.27 -10.53 -2.58
N GLN A 333 8.14 -9.58 -2.83
CA GLN A 333 9.14 -9.64 -3.89
C GLN A 333 10.50 -10.10 -3.38
N ASP A 334 10.58 -10.56 -2.13
CA ASP A 334 11.84 -10.95 -1.50
C ASP A 334 12.26 -12.40 -1.84
N SER A 335 13.29 -12.90 -1.19
CA SER A 335 13.85 -14.22 -1.43
C SER A 335 12.87 -15.36 -1.13
N ASP A 336 13.06 -16.52 -1.75
CA ASP A 336 12.24 -17.72 -1.47
C ASP A 336 12.34 -18.14 0.01
N ALA A 337 13.51 -17.98 0.63
CA ALA A 337 13.70 -18.26 2.04
C ALA A 337 12.85 -17.36 2.95
N HIS A 338 12.72 -16.06 2.61
CA HIS A 338 11.83 -15.14 3.32
C HIS A 338 10.35 -15.47 3.07
N LEU A 339 9.98 -15.81 1.83
CA LEU A 339 8.62 -16.25 1.53
C LEU A 339 8.23 -17.51 2.30
N ASP A 340 9.12 -18.49 2.44
CA ASP A 340 8.86 -19.71 3.22
C ASP A 340 8.60 -19.40 4.70
N GLN A 341 9.39 -18.52 5.31
CA GLN A 341 9.16 -18.05 6.69
C GLN A 341 7.81 -17.34 6.81
N MET A 342 7.48 -16.48 5.84
CA MET A 342 6.19 -15.76 5.81
C MET A 342 5.01 -16.72 5.66
N PHE A 343 5.10 -17.75 4.82
CA PHE A 343 4.05 -18.75 4.67
C PHE A 343 3.92 -19.64 5.91
N ALA A 344 5.00 -19.93 6.61
CA ALA A 344 4.95 -20.62 7.91
C ALA A 344 4.20 -19.78 8.95
N ALA A 345 4.50 -18.49 9.06
CA ALA A 345 3.81 -17.56 9.95
C ALA A 345 2.33 -17.37 9.58
N LEU A 346 2.00 -17.36 8.28
CA LEU A 346 0.61 -17.33 7.82
C LEU A 346 -0.16 -18.60 8.22
N ASN A 347 0.45 -19.78 8.07
CA ASN A 347 -0.15 -21.04 8.53
C ASN A 347 -0.39 -21.02 10.04
N ASP A 348 0.52 -20.41 10.82
CA ASP A 348 0.34 -20.27 12.28
C ASP A 348 -0.82 -19.35 12.61
N LEU A 349 -0.91 -18.18 11.99
CA LEU A 349 -2.05 -17.28 12.13
C LEU A 349 -3.38 -17.98 11.80
N THR A 350 -3.41 -18.71 10.69
CA THR A 350 -4.63 -19.46 10.29
C THR A 350 -5.07 -20.45 11.36
N ARG A 351 -4.13 -21.13 12.03
CA ARG A 351 -4.43 -22.04 13.17
C ARG A 351 -4.93 -21.28 14.39
N ARG A 352 -4.36 -20.11 14.69
CA ARG A 352 -4.80 -19.26 15.83
C ARG A 352 -6.24 -18.80 15.63
N VAL A 353 -6.55 -18.30 14.45
CA VAL A 353 -7.90 -17.87 14.05
C VAL A 353 -8.90 -19.04 14.14
N GLY A 354 -8.56 -20.22 13.61
CA GLY A 354 -9.44 -21.39 13.64
C GLY A 354 -9.80 -21.86 15.06
N LYS A 355 -8.93 -21.64 16.06
CA LYS A 355 -9.21 -21.93 17.47
C LYS A 355 -10.21 -20.93 18.08
N VAL A 356 -10.10 -19.64 17.71
CA VAL A 356 -11.00 -18.59 18.22
C VAL A 356 -12.42 -18.76 17.70
N THR A 357 -12.57 -19.17 16.45
CA THR A 357 -13.92 -19.38 15.83
C THR A 357 -14.60 -20.69 16.27
N SER A 358 -13.87 -21.58 16.96
CA SER A 358 -14.39 -22.88 17.43
C SER A 358 -14.88 -22.86 18.89
N ASN A 359 -14.66 -21.75 19.60
CA ASN A 359 -15.14 -21.49 20.98
C ASN A 359 -16.36 -20.57 20.96
#